data_c4a4d04a6fd3f4b29f44e797eb232f00
#
_entry.id   c4a4d04a6fd3f4b29f44e797eb232f00
#
_cell.length_a   1.000
_cell.length_b   1.000
_cell.length_c   1.000
_cell.angle_alpha   90.00
_cell.angle_beta   90.00
_cell.angle_gamma   90.00
#
_symmetry.space_group_name_H-M   'P 1'
#
loop_
_entity.id
_entity.type
_entity.pdbx_description
1 polymer ?
#
loop_
_entity_poly.entity_id
_entity_poly.type
_entity_poly.pdbx_seq_one_letter_code
_entity_poly.pdbx_strand_id
1 'polypeptide(L)'
;MPKHYTFLDLGKVNAPYAGALKEACARVFDSGRYIGGPEVEAFEEELARLTGTRHAIGVASGLDALRLTLMAWIELGRITPGDEVLVPANTYFASVLAISAAGLTPVPVDADAATHNIDTALLEKSLTGRTRAVMPVHLYGRPAWDKRLEDFVDANSLLVIEDAAQAIGASLADGRRCGALGNAGCFSFYPTKNIGALGDAGAVTTDDPALAAMLRSLRNYGSGDRAYYFDHLGANSRLDPIQAAMIRVKLPHTNEENDRRRAIAAIYDAEIRNPHVSLPAPGPDRHVYHQYVVTTPYRDAFRRYLLDNGVETLVHYPCPPHRQNCYTQLAHFSMPVAERLAGEITSLPISPACTSPDDAHEIAAIINKFTL
;
A
#
# COMPACT_ATOMS: atom_id res chain seq x y z
N MET A 1 -6.05 23.96 -27.85
CA MET A 1 -6.69 23.10 -26.87
C MET A 1 -6.01 23.37 -25.53
N PRO A 2 -6.72 23.36 -24.40
CA PRO A 2 -6.07 23.49 -23.09
C PRO A 2 -5.02 22.41 -22.92
N LYS A 3 -3.97 22.68 -22.14
CA LYS A 3 -2.94 21.72 -21.77
C LYS A 3 -3.60 20.56 -21.04
N HIS A 4 -3.14 19.33 -21.28
CA HIS A 4 -3.69 18.13 -20.66
C HIS A 4 -2.72 17.58 -19.62
N TYR A 5 -3.21 17.37 -18.39
CA TYR A 5 -2.46 16.87 -17.24
C TYR A 5 -2.94 15.44 -16.96
N THR A 6 -2.20 14.48 -17.47
CA THR A 6 -2.48 13.05 -17.32
C THR A 6 -2.25 12.62 -15.87
N PHE A 7 -3.20 11.88 -15.30
CA PHE A 7 -3.09 11.39 -13.92
C PHE A 7 -1.90 10.42 -13.77
N LEU A 8 -1.78 9.45 -14.68
CA LEU A 8 -0.68 8.46 -14.69
C LEU A 8 -0.53 7.85 -16.08
N ASP A 9 0.70 7.77 -16.56
CA ASP A 9 1.10 7.11 -17.81
C ASP A 9 2.27 6.16 -17.52
N LEU A 10 2.00 4.86 -17.52
CA LEU A 10 3.01 3.84 -17.23
C LEU A 10 4.12 3.78 -18.29
N GLY A 11 3.86 4.21 -19.53
CA GLY A 11 4.88 4.37 -20.54
C GLY A 11 5.91 5.42 -20.12
N LYS A 12 5.44 6.60 -19.67
CA LYS A 12 6.28 7.67 -19.16
C LYS A 12 7.04 7.27 -17.90
N VAL A 13 6.38 6.54 -16.96
CA VAL A 13 7.00 6.04 -15.73
C VAL A 13 8.18 5.12 -16.04
N ASN A 14 8.07 4.27 -17.05
CA ASN A 14 9.10 3.30 -17.40
C ASN A 14 10.14 3.82 -18.43
N ALA A 15 9.84 4.89 -19.14
CA ALA A 15 10.73 5.42 -20.19
C ALA A 15 12.16 5.71 -19.71
N PRO A 16 12.41 6.32 -18.53
CA PRO A 16 13.77 6.55 -18.05
C PRO A 16 14.57 5.27 -17.82
N TYR A 17 13.90 4.17 -17.56
CA TYR A 17 14.49 2.88 -17.24
C TYR A 17 14.50 1.91 -18.44
N ALA A 18 14.01 2.31 -19.62
CA ALA A 18 13.68 1.40 -20.72
C ALA A 18 14.86 0.52 -21.17
N GLY A 19 16.08 1.05 -21.23
CA GLY A 19 17.30 0.29 -21.56
C GLY A 19 17.56 -0.80 -20.53
N ALA A 20 17.68 -0.43 -19.25
CA ALA A 20 17.97 -1.34 -18.16
C ALA A 20 16.85 -2.40 -17.97
N LEU A 21 15.57 -2.02 -18.18
CA LEU A 21 14.45 -2.97 -18.13
C LEU A 21 14.56 -4.02 -19.24
N LYS A 22 14.90 -3.63 -20.47
CA LYS A 22 15.10 -4.57 -21.58
C LYS A 22 16.28 -5.50 -21.32
N GLU A 23 17.40 -4.99 -20.81
CA GLU A 23 18.56 -5.79 -20.43
C GLU A 23 18.23 -6.77 -19.31
N ALA A 24 17.47 -6.35 -18.29
CA ALA A 24 16.99 -7.22 -17.22
C ALA A 24 16.06 -8.33 -17.74
N CYS A 25 15.18 -8.02 -18.68
CA CYS A 25 14.35 -9.00 -19.37
C CYS A 25 15.20 -10.03 -20.14
N ALA A 26 16.18 -9.57 -20.93
CA ALA A 26 17.10 -10.44 -21.68
C ALA A 26 17.87 -11.37 -20.74
N ARG A 27 18.41 -10.85 -19.64
CA ARG A 27 19.12 -11.65 -18.62
C ARG A 27 18.26 -12.80 -18.08
N VAL A 28 17.00 -12.54 -17.76
CA VAL A 28 16.07 -13.59 -17.27
C VAL A 28 15.79 -14.60 -18.38
N PHE A 29 15.51 -14.14 -19.60
CA PHE A 29 15.26 -14.98 -20.75
C PHE A 29 16.43 -15.94 -21.03
N ASP A 30 17.65 -15.38 -21.10
CA ASP A 30 18.87 -16.13 -21.42
C ASP A 30 19.26 -17.13 -20.30
N SER A 31 18.85 -16.84 -19.06
CA SER A 31 19.14 -17.72 -17.92
C SER A 31 18.39 -19.06 -17.95
N GLY A 32 17.25 -19.13 -18.66
CA GLY A 32 16.35 -20.28 -18.65
C GLY A 32 15.69 -20.55 -17.30
N ARG A 33 15.85 -19.67 -16.31
CA ARG A 33 15.24 -19.79 -14.97
C ARG A 33 14.07 -18.84 -14.83
N TYR A 34 12.86 -19.37 -14.99
CA TYR A 34 11.63 -18.58 -15.00
C TYR A 34 10.81 -18.72 -13.72
N ILE A 35 11.26 -19.55 -12.75
CA ILE A 35 10.67 -19.70 -11.43
C ILE A 35 11.79 -19.71 -10.38
N GLY A 36 11.70 -18.83 -9.38
CA GLY A 36 12.71 -18.67 -8.32
C GLY A 36 14.08 -18.24 -8.84
N GLY A 37 15.13 -18.50 -8.07
CA GLY A 37 16.53 -18.26 -8.47
C GLY A 37 17.03 -16.83 -8.26
N PRO A 38 18.19 -16.51 -8.90
CA PRO A 38 19.03 -15.36 -8.49
C PRO A 38 18.34 -13.99 -8.51
N GLU A 39 17.44 -13.75 -9.47
CA GLU A 39 16.76 -12.44 -9.55
C GLU A 39 15.79 -12.24 -8.37
N VAL A 40 15.09 -13.32 -7.95
CA VAL A 40 14.19 -13.28 -6.79
C VAL A 40 14.99 -13.16 -5.50
N GLU A 41 16.05 -13.93 -5.35
CA GLU A 41 16.94 -13.93 -4.18
C GLU A 41 17.57 -12.55 -3.98
N ALA A 42 18.12 -11.95 -5.04
CA ALA A 42 18.71 -10.64 -4.99
C ALA A 42 17.66 -9.54 -4.70
N PHE A 43 16.44 -9.64 -5.28
CA PHE A 43 15.35 -8.74 -4.95
C PHE A 43 14.99 -8.81 -3.46
N GLU A 44 14.86 -10.03 -2.90
CA GLU A 44 14.56 -10.25 -1.49
C GLU A 44 15.63 -9.62 -0.59
N GLU A 45 16.92 -9.78 -0.90
CA GLU A 45 18.03 -9.15 -0.18
C GLU A 45 18.02 -7.62 -0.28
N GLU A 46 17.76 -7.07 -1.48
CA GLU A 46 17.70 -5.64 -1.73
C GLU A 46 16.53 -4.99 -1.00
N LEU A 47 15.35 -5.64 -0.97
CA LEU A 47 14.18 -5.17 -0.25
C LEU A 47 14.39 -5.22 1.26
N ALA A 48 14.94 -6.32 1.80
CA ALA A 48 15.26 -6.45 3.22
C ALA A 48 16.22 -5.33 3.68
N ARG A 49 17.26 -5.02 2.88
CA ARG A 49 18.16 -3.88 3.15
C ARG A 49 17.45 -2.53 3.07
N LEU A 50 16.55 -2.34 2.11
CA LEU A 50 15.79 -1.10 1.96
C LEU A 50 14.88 -0.85 3.15
N THR A 51 14.22 -1.88 3.67
CA THR A 51 13.30 -1.77 4.82
C THR A 51 14.02 -1.82 6.16
N GLY A 52 15.22 -2.41 6.21
CA GLY A 52 15.98 -2.63 7.45
C GLY A 52 15.55 -3.88 8.20
N THR A 53 14.87 -4.83 7.54
CA THR A 53 14.47 -6.13 8.09
C THR A 53 15.47 -7.22 7.77
N ARG A 54 15.42 -8.35 8.52
CA ARG A 54 16.29 -9.50 8.28
C ARG A 54 15.88 -10.31 7.06
N HIS A 55 14.59 -10.35 6.76
CA HIS A 55 14.04 -11.19 5.69
C HIS A 55 13.06 -10.40 4.84
N ALA A 56 13.10 -10.65 3.53
CA ALA A 56 12.02 -10.36 2.62
C ALA A 56 11.67 -11.63 1.82
N ILE A 57 10.41 -11.80 1.48
CA ILE A 57 9.89 -12.97 0.78
C ILE A 57 9.01 -12.48 -0.39
N GLY A 58 9.46 -12.67 -1.62
CA GLY A 58 8.72 -12.34 -2.82
C GLY A 58 7.52 -13.26 -3.04
N VAL A 59 6.36 -12.67 -3.34
CA VAL A 59 5.09 -13.37 -3.58
C VAL A 59 4.40 -12.78 -4.82
N ALA A 60 3.31 -13.40 -5.28
CA ALA A 60 2.66 -13.05 -6.54
C ALA A 60 2.00 -11.66 -6.54
N SER A 61 1.54 -11.17 -5.39
CA SER A 61 0.85 -9.88 -5.29
C SER A 61 0.86 -9.32 -3.87
N GLY A 62 0.50 -8.03 -3.72
CA GLY A 62 0.31 -7.43 -2.39
C GLY A 62 -0.85 -8.07 -1.61
N LEU A 63 -1.91 -8.51 -2.28
CA LEU A 63 -2.99 -9.26 -1.65
C LEU A 63 -2.48 -10.58 -1.05
N ASP A 64 -1.68 -11.32 -1.81
CA ASP A 64 -1.09 -12.56 -1.32
C ASP A 64 -0.05 -12.33 -0.23
N ALA A 65 0.68 -11.21 -0.24
CA ALA A 65 1.56 -10.84 0.87
C ALA A 65 0.77 -10.76 2.20
N LEU A 66 -0.36 -10.07 2.21
CA LEU A 66 -1.24 -9.98 3.39
C LEU A 66 -1.84 -11.34 3.75
N ARG A 67 -2.45 -12.02 2.78
CA ARG A 67 -3.14 -13.30 2.99
C ARG A 67 -2.20 -14.37 3.50
N LEU A 68 -1.04 -14.55 2.86
CA LEU A 68 -0.08 -15.58 3.24
C LEU A 68 0.57 -15.31 4.61
N THR A 69 0.75 -14.04 5.00
CA THR A 69 1.21 -13.68 6.34
C THR A 69 0.20 -14.13 7.40
N LEU A 70 -1.09 -13.86 7.19
CA LEU A 70 -2.15 -14.30 8.10
C LEU A 70 -2.26 -15.83 8.15
N MET A 71 -2.19 -16.51 7.00
CA MET A 71 -2.15 -17.97 6.94
C MET A 71 -0.93 -18.55 7.66
N ALA A 72 0.26 -17.93 7.50
CA ALA A 72 1.47 -18.35 8.19
C ALA A 72 1.33 -18.22 9.71
N TRP A 73 0.69 -17.17 10.21
CA TRP A 73 0.42 -17.05 11.64
C TRP A 73 -0.55 -18.11 12.17
N ILE A 74 -1.53 -18.52 11.36
CA ILE A 74 -2.42 -19.66 11.71
C ILE A 74 -1.61 -20.96 11.78
N GLU A 75 -0.81 -21.26 10.76
CA GLU A 75 0.03 -22.48 10.71
C GLU A 75 1.06 -22.52 11.87
N LEU A 76 1.57 -21.36 12.28
CA LEU A 76 2.47 -21.22 13.43
C LEU A 76 1.74 -21.24 14.79
N GLY A 77 0.41 -21.38 14.81
CA GLY A 77 -0.39 -21.41 16.03
C GLY A 77 -0.46 -20.09 16.80
N ARG A 78 -0.18 -18.95 16.13
CA ARG A 78 -0.19 -17.62 16.76
C ARG A 78 -1.60 -17.02 16.82
N ILE A 79 -2.41 -17.31 15.83
CA ILE A 79 -3.82 -16.95 15.73
C ILE A 79 -4.61 -18.16 15.23
N THR A 80 -5.92 -18.15 15.38
CA THR A 80 -6.79 -19.26 14.96
C THR A 80 -7.87 -18.79 14.00
N PRO A 81 -8.40 -19.66 13.11
CA PRO A 81 -9.52 -19.30 12.24
C PRO A 81 -10.68 -18.71 13.03
N GLY A 82 -11.26 -17.62 12.54
CA GLY A 82 -12.32 -16.88 13.20
C GLY A 82 -11.85 -15.78 14.17
N ASP A 83 -10.57 -15.73 14.52
CA ASP A 83 -10.00 -14.59 15.24
C ASP A 83 -10.19 -13.28 14.48
N GLU A 84 -10.22 -12.18 15.22
CA GLU A 84 -10.49 -10.86 14.67
C GLU A 84 -9.22 -10.07 14.38
N VAL A 85 -9.23 -9.37 13.25
CA VAL A 85 -8.17 -8.45 12.82
C VAL A 85 -8.78 -7.06 12.65
N LEU A 86 -8.29 -6.07 13.43
CA LEU A 86 -8.69 -4.68 13.28
C LEU A 86 -8.07 -4.11 12.00
N VAL A 87 -8.86 -3.41 11.18
CA VAL A 87 -8.44 -2.89 9.88
C VAL A 87 -9.15 -1.56 9.58
N PRO A 88 -8.50 -0.56 8.95
CA PRO A 88 -9.15 0.71 8.65
C PRO A 88 -10.33 0.53 7.68
N ALA A 89 -11.44 1.22 7.97
CA ALA A 89 -12.69 1.12 7.22
C ALA A 89 -12.63 1.74 5.80
N ASN A 90 -11.68 2.64 5.54
CA ASN A 90 -11.51 3.36 4.27
C ASN A 90 -10.37 2.82 3.39
N THR A 91 -9.81 1.64 3.75
CA THR A 91 -8.72 1.03 2.97
C THR A 91 -9.16 0.53 1.60
N TYR A 92 -8.17 0.17 0.76
CA TYR A 92 -8.44 -0.61 -0.45
C TYR A 92 -8.99 -1.99 -0.08
N PHE A 93 -9.88 -2.49 -0.92
CA PHE A 93 -10.58 -3.76 -0.72
C PHE A 93 -9.69 -4.95 -0.37
N ALA A 94 -8.46 -4.98 -0.90
CA ALA A 94 -7.52 -6.08 -0.70
C ALA A 94 -7.17 -6.34 0.76
N SER A 95 -7.06 -5.30 1.61
CA SER A 95 -6.73 -5.46 3.04
C SER A 95 -7.80 -6.30 3.76
N VAL A 96 -9.08 -5.96 3.54
CA VAL A 96 -10.22 -6.68 4.15
C VAL A 96 -10.40 -8.06 3.52
N LEU A 97 -10.21 -8.17 2.20
CA LEU A 97 -10.29 -9.44 1.48
C LEU A 97 -9.23 -10.44 1.97
N ALA A 98 -8.00 -9.99 2.23
CA ALA A 98 -6.92 -10.84 2.73
C ALA A 98 -7.27 -11.49 4.07
N ILE A 99 -7.88 -10.73 4.99
CA ILE A 99 -8.32 -11.22 6.30
C ILE A 99 -9.37 -12.31 6.12
N SER A 100 -10.41 -12.03 5.33
CA SER A 100 -11.49 -13.00 5.09
C SER A 100 -11.00 -14.24 4.34
N ALA A 101 -10.11 -14.07 3.35
CA ALA A 101 -9.54 -15.17 2.57
C ALA A 101 -8.58 -16.06 3.38
N ALA A 102 -8.06 -15.56 4.51
CA ALA A 102 -7.30 -16.36 5.47
C ALA A 102 -8.20 -17.08 6.51
N GLY A 103 -9.52 -16.92 6.44
CA GLY A 103 -10.45 -17.51 7.40
C GLY A 103 -10.56 -16.74 8.71
N LEU A 104 -10.15 -15.48 8.73
CA LEU A 104 -10.22 -14.56 9.88
C LEU A 104 -11.38 -13.58 9.72
N THR A 105 -11.70 -12.87 10.77
CA THR A 105 -12.81 -11.91 10.82
C THR A 105 -12.27 -10.47 10.73
N PRO A 106 -12.53 -9.72 9.66
CA PRO A 106 -12.17 -8.31 9.61
C PRO A 106 -13.10 -7.49 10.51
N VAL A 107 -12.53 -6.66 11.37
CA VAL A 107 -13.26 -5.70 12.21
C VAL A 107 -12.86 -4.31 11.76
N PRO A 108 -13.72 -3.59 11.03
CA PRO A 108 -13.41 -2.25 10.55
C PRO A 108 -13.33 -1.26 11.71
N VAL A 109 -12.31 -0.41 11.68
CA VAL A 109 -12.13 0.74 12.56
C VAL A 109 -12.21 2.00 11.71
N ASP A 110 -12.94 3.02 12.16
CA ASP A 110 -13.12 4.24 11.37
C ASP A 110 -11.79 4.98 11.15
N ALA A 111 -11.76 5.86 10.18
CA ALA A 111 -10.59 6.63 9.82
C ALA A 111 -10.47 7.92 10.64
N ASP A 112 -9.25 8.37 10.88
CA ASP A 112 -8.97 9.74 11.28
C ASP A 112 -9.20 10.69 10.08
N ALA A 113 -10.02 11.72 10.29
CA ALA A 113 -10.45 12.62 9.23
C ALA A 113 -9.32 13.49 8.65
N ALA A 114 -8.25 13.71 9.40
CA ALA A 114 -7.13 14.55 8.98
C ALA A 114 -6.04 13.77 8.24
N THR A 115 -5.76 12.56 8.69
CA THR A 115 -4.70 11.72 8.13
C THR A 115 -5.20 10.69 7.13
N HIS A 116 -6.48 10.39 7.15
CA HIS A 116 -7.17 9.30 6.41
C HIS A 116 -6.65 7.89 6.78
N ASN A 117 -5.79 7.76 7.78
CA ASN A 117 -5.34 6.49 8.32
C ASN A 117 -6.32 5.98 9.39
N ILE A 118 -6.11 4.76 9.89
CA ILE A 118 -6.90 4.22 11.00
C ILE A 118 -6.89 5.20 12.18
N ASP A 119 -8.05 5.47 12.76
CA ASP A 119 -8.12 6.30 13.98
C ASP A 119 -7.71 5.45 15.20
N THR A 120 -6.49 5.66 15.65
CA THR A 120 -5.92 4.94 16.79
C THR A 120 -6.65 5.21 18.11
N ALA A 121 -7.44 6.30 18.20
CA ALA A 121 -8.29 6.60 19.35
C ALA A 121 -9.52 5.67 19.45
N LEU A 122 -9.87 4.98 18.37
CA LEU A 122 -11.02 4.09 18.31
C LEU A 122 -10.66 2.60 18.53
N LEU A 123 -9.38 2.26 18.61
CA LEU A 123 -8.92 0.88 18.72
C LEU A 123 -9.47 0.18 19.97
N GLU A 124 -9.43 0.82 21.13
CA GLU A 124 -9.96 0.27 22.39
C GLU A 124 -11.45 -0.09 22.32
N LYS A 125 -12.24 0.71 21.58
CA LYS A 125 -13.67 0.46 21.40
C LYS A 125 -13.96 -0.71 20.46
N SER A 126 -13.01 -1.07 19.62
CA SER A 126 -13.11 -2.14 18.63
C SER A 126 -12.53 -3.46 19.13
N LEU A 127 -11.85 -3.43 20.29
CA LEU A 127 -11.24 -4.60 20.91
C LEU A 127 -12.29 -5.55 21.46
N THR A 128 -12.13 -6.84 21.17
CA THR A 128 -12.92 -7.92 21.78
C THR A 128 -12.02 -9.03 22.30
N GLY A 129 -12.59 -10.01 23.01
CA GLY A 129 -11.85 -11.19 23.46
C GLY A 129 -11.29 -12.06 22.32
N ARG A 130 -11.70 -11.83 21.07
CA ARG A 130 -11.22 -12.55 19.87
C ARG A 130 -10.22 -11.75 19.04
N THR A 131 -9.98 -10.50 19.35
CA THR A 131 -9.00 -9.68 18.62
C THR A 131 -7.59 -10.22 18.85
N ARG A 132 -6.85 -10.50 17.78
CA ARG A 132 -5.48 -11.04 17.81
C ARG A 132 -4.49 -10.24 17.00
N ALA A 133 -4.96 -9.39 16.08
CA ALA A 133 -4.08 -8.60 15.24
C ALA A 133 -4.68 -7.25 14.88
N VAL A 134 -3.79 -6.31 14.52
CA VAL A 134 -4.12 -5.03 13.88
C VAL A 134 -3.42 -4.98 12.53
N MET A 135 -4.14 -4.51 11.51
CA MET A 135 -3.61 -4.25 10.17
C MET A 135 -3.67 -2.75 9.87
N PRO A 136 -2.71 -1.94 10.36
CA PRO A 136 -2.59 -0.57 9.91
C PRO A 136 -2.28 -0.55 8.41
N VAL A 137 -2.95 0.33 7.68
CA VAL A 137 -2.69 0.58 6.25
C VAL A 137 -2.03 1.93 6.12
N HIS A 138 -0.83 1.98 5.54
CA HIS A 138 -0.11 3.22 5.27
C HIS A 138 -0.72 3.89 4.03
N LEU A 139 -1.96 4.35 4.18
CA LEU A 139 -2.80 4.80 3.08
C LEU A 139 -2.20 6.02 2.39
N TYR A 140 -2.22 6.02 1.07
CA TYR A 140 -1.64 7.05 0.18
C TYR A 140 -0.11 7.21 0.33
N GLY A 141 0.54 6.34 1.11
CA GLY A 141 1.97 6.40 1.40
C GLY A 141 2.33 7.19 2.66
N ARG A 142 1.34 7.49 3.51
CA ARG A 142 1.53 8.09 4.82
C ARG A 142 1.67 6.99 5.88
N PRO A 143 2.72 7.00 6.72
CA PRO A 143 2.81 6.06 7.83
C PRO A 143 1.58 6.13 8.73
N ALA A 144 0.95 4.98 8.98
CA ALA A 144 -0.16 4.79 9.90
C ALA A 144 0.37 4.22 11.22
N TRP A 145 1.16 5.03 11.93
CA TRP A 145 1.88 4.58 13.11
C TRP A 145 2.08 5.73 14.09
N ASP A 146 1.64 5.53 15.32
CA ASP A 146 1.83 6.48 16.41
C ASP A 146 2.02 5.76 17.75
N LYS A 147 2.36 6.50 18.78
CA LYS A 147 2.58 5.96 20.13
C LYS A 147 1.33 5.30 20.71
N ARG A 148 0.13 5.75 20.33
CA ARG A 148 -1.12 5.16 20.82
C ARG A 148 -1.34 3.77 20.24
N LEU A 149 -1.03 3.57 18.94
CA LEU A 149 -1.04 2.24 18.32
C LEU A 149 -0.03 1.30 19.00
N GLU A 150 1.21 1.78 19.25
CA GLU A 150 2.23 0.98 19.94
C GLU A 150 1.75 0.56 21.32
N ASP A 151 1.29 1.50 22.15
CA ASP A 151 0.81 1.21 23.52
C ASP A 151 -0.39 0.25 23.49
N PHE A 152 -1.31 0.41 22.55
CA PHE A 152 -2.47 -0.48 22.40
C PHE A 152 -2.07 -1.92 22.04
N VAL A 153 -1.15 -2.06 21.09
CA VAL A 153 -0.64 -3.37 20.65
C VAL A 153 0.10 -4.07 21.77
N ASP A 154 0.98 -3.37 22.48
CA ASP A 154 1.77 -3.92 23.58
C ASP A 154 0.88 -4.32 24.75
N ALA A 155 -0.07 -3.47 25.15
CA ALA A 155 -0.97 -3.73 26.27
C ALA A 155 -1.86 -4.96 26.03
N ASN A 156 -2.22 -5.24 24.77
CA ASN A 156 -3.12 -6.32 24.40
C ASN A 156 -2.39 -7.52 23.75
N SER A 157 -1.07 -7.50 23.66
CA SER A 157 -0.23 -8.54 23.04
C SER A 157 -0.71 -8.92 21.62
N LEU A 158 -1.06 -7.92 20.82
CA LEU A 158 -1.56 -8.12 19.46
C LEU A 158 -0.42 -8.25 18.44
N LEU A 159 -0.66 -9.02 17.39
CA LEU A 159 0.21 -9.03 16.22
C LEU A 159 -0.10 -7.82 15.31
N VAL A 160 0.94 -7.31 14.66
CA VAL A 160 0.80 -6.22 13.70
C VAL A 160 1.26 -6.64 12.32
N ILE A 161 0.35 -6.55 11.34
CA ILE A 161 0.65 -6.73 9.92
C ILE A 161 0.47 -5.38 9.21
N GLU A 162 1.57 -4.79 8.76
CA GLU A 162 1.53 -3.53 8.01
C GLU A 162 1.06 -3.78 6.56
N ASP A 163 -0.03 -3.15 6.16
CA ASP A 163 -0.30 -2.99 4.73
C ASP A 163 0.50 -1.80 4.20
N ALA A 164 1.70 -2.09 3.71
CA ALA A 164 2.64 -1.12 3.16
C ALA A 164 2.57 -1.05 1.62
N ALA A 165 1.46 -1.52 1.01
CA ALA A 165 1.28 -1.57 -0.45
C ALA A 165 1.42 -0.20 -1.15
N GLN A 166 1.34 0.90 -0.41
CA GLN A 166 1.45 2.27 -0.91
C GLN A 166 2.64 3.03 -0.29
N ALA A 167 3.50 2.37 0.50
CA ALA A 167 4.42 3.06 1.40
C ALA A 167 5.90 2.64 1.25
N ILE A 168 6.30 2.14 0.08
CA ILE A 168 7.71 1.80 -0.17
C ILE A 168 8.61 3.02 0.04
N GLY A 169 9.59 2.93 0.96
CA GLY A 169 10.51 4.01 1.32
C GLY A 169 9.92 5.06 2.26
N ALA A 170 8.67 4.91 2.74
CA ALA A 170 8.13 5.74 3.81
C ALA A 170 8.79 5.43 5.16
N SER A 171 8.91 6.42 6.03
CA SER A 171 9.48 6.27 7.37
C SER A 171 8.86 7.24 8.36
N LEU A 172 8.99 6.90 9.63
CA LEU A 172 8.67 7.79 10.75
C LEU A 172 9.76 8.87 10.90
N ALA A 173 9.48 9.87 11.71
CA ALA A 173 10.42 10.94 12.03
C ALA A 173 11.70 10.43 12.73
N ASP A 174 11.61 9.34 13.46
CA ASP A 174 12.75 8.67 14.13
C ASP A 174 13.60 7.80 13.20
N GLY A 175 13.21 7.68 11.93
CA GLY A 175 13.92 6.92 10.90
C GLY A 175 13.47 5.47 10.74
N ARG A 176 12.61 4.94 11.61
CA ARG A 176 12.01 3.59 11.41
C ARG A 176 11.18 3.56 10.12
N ARG A 177 11.29 2.51 9.34
CA ARG A 177 10.70 2.42 8.00
C ARG A 177 9.41 1.61 8.01
N CYS A 178 8.44 2.02 7.22
CA CYS A 178 7.26 1.20 6.94
C CYS A 178 7.70 -0.15 6.33
N GLY A 179 7.07 -1.21 6.80
CA GLY A 179 7.45 -2.59 6.51
C GLY A 179 8.41 -3.21 7.55
N ALA A 180 8.84 -2.42 8.57
CA ALA A 180 9.66 -2.87 9.68
C ALA A 180 9.16 -2.33 11.04
N LEU A 181 7.93 -1.82 11.09
CA LEU A 181 7.33 -1.28 12.31
C LEU A 181 6.58 -2.35 13.10
N GLY A 182 5.93 -3.27 12.40
CA GLY A 182 5.18 -4.38 12.97
C GLY A 182 5.89 -5.73 12.90
N ASN A 183 5.13 -6.81 13.10
CA ASN A 183 5.66 -8.18 13.00
C ASN A 183 5.90 -8.61 11.55
N ALA A 184 5.16 -8.03 10.60
CA ALA A 184 5.35 -8.23 9.16
C ALA A 184 4.91 -6.99 8.39
N GLY A 185 5.63 -6.64 7.32
CA GLY A 185 5.26 -5.62 6.35
C GLY A 185 4.92 -6.23 5.00
N CYS A 186 3.79 -5.83 4.41
CA CYS A 186 3.29 -6.39 3.15
C CYS A 186 3.30 -5.33 2.05
N PHE A 187 4.05 -5.57 0.99
CA PHE A 187 4.25 -4.65 -0.13
C PHE A 187 3.55 -5.12 -1.39
N SER A 188 3.10 -4.17 -2.18
CA SER A 188 2.61 -4.38 -3.54
C SER A 188 3.52 -3.66 -4.52
N PHE A 189 3.89 -4.36 -5.57
CA PHE A 189 4.62 -3.80 -6.72
C PHE A 189 3.74 -3.81 -7.99
N TYR A 190 2.42 -3.72 -7.82
CA TYR A 190 1.50 -3.52 -8.93
C TYR A 190 1.96 -2.31 -9.78
N PRO A 191 1.82 -2.32 -11.10
CA PRO A 191 2.46 -1.35 -12.01
C PRO A 191 2.27 0.13 -11.65
N THR A 192 1.15 0.49 -11.01
CA THR A 192 0.86 1.89 -10.62
C THR A 192 1.49 2.31 -9.30
N LYS A 193 2.14 1.41 -8.56
CA LYS A 193 2.81 1.72 -7.29
C LYS A 193 4.06 2.59 -7.50
N ASN A 194 4.52 3.28 -6.45
CA ASN A 194 5.69 4.16 -6.51
C ASN A 194 6.90 3.45 -7.15
N ILE A 195 7.09 2.20 -6.78
CA ILE A 195 7.97 1.26 -7.47
C ILE A 195 7.09 0.11 -7.96
N GLY A 196 6.77 0.10 -9.24
CA GLY A 196 5.91 -0.91 -9.88
C GLY A 196 6.68 -1.88 -10.76
N ALA A 197 6.32 -3.15 -10.75
CA ALA A 197 6.72 -4.16 -11.72
C ALA A 197 6.06 -3.91 -13.10
N LEU A 198 6.25 -4.79 -14.06
CA LEU A 198 5.52 -4.80 -15.33
C LEU A 198 4.36 -5.81 -15.34
N GLY A 199 3.87 -6.18 -14.16
CA GLY A 199 2.78 -7.09 -13.89
C GLY A 199 2.52 -7.16 -12.39
N ASP A 200 1.82 -8.19 -11.92
CA ASP A 200 1.61 -8.39 -10.50
C ASP A 200 2.91 -8.82 -9.80
N ALA A 201 3.14 -8.25 -8.62
CA ALA A 201 4.23 -8.61 -7.73
C ALA A 201 3.94 -8.11 -6.31
N GLY A 202 4.45 -8.82 -5.31
CA GLY A 202 4.37 -8.45 -3.91
C GLY A 202 5.53 -9.01 -3.10
N ALA A 203 5.65 -8.58 -1.86
CA ALA A 203 6.61 -9.14 -0.92
C ALA A 203 6.14 -8.95 0.52
N VAL A 204 6.65 -9.83 1.40
CA VAL A 204 6.53 -9.70 2.86
C VAL A 204 7.92 -9.45 3.42
N THR A 205 8.03 -8.51 4.36
CA THR A 205 9.23 -8.24 5.15
C THR A 205 9.00 -8.60 6.60
N THR A 206 10.01 -9.16 7.28
CA THR A 206 9.92 -9.52 8.69
C THR A 206 11.31 -9.77 9.31
N ASP A 207 11.41 -9.63 10.63
CA ASP A 207 12.57 -10.05 11.39
C ASP A 207 12.44 -11.45 12.00
N ASP A 208 11.26 -12.07 11.83
CA ASP A 208 10.95 -13.37 12.39
C ASP A 208 11.36 -14.51 11.43
N PRO A 209 12.37 -15.30 11.76
CA PRO A 209 12.83 -16.39 10.89
C PRO A 209 11.80 -17.51 10.73
N ALA A 210 10.94 -17.76 11.74
CA ALA A 210 9.92 -18.79 11.65
C ALA A 210 8.81 -18.36 10.67
N LEU A 211 8.38 -17.09 10.72
CA LEU A 211 7.45 -16.53 9.75
C LEU A 211 8.04 -16.55 8.34
N ALA A 212 9.31 -16.15 8.18
CA ALA A 212 9.98 -16.16 6.89
C ALA A 212 10.06 -17.57 6.27
N ALA A 213 10.37 -18.59 7.07
CA ALA A 213 10.41 -19.99 6.63
C ALA A 213 9.00 -20.48 6.22
N MET A 214 7.99 -20.22 7.04
CA MET A 214 6.60 -20.59 6.76
C MET A 214 6.10 -19.93 5.47
N LEU A 215 6.38 -18.64 5.25
CA LEU A 215 6.01 -17.92 4.03
C LEU A 215 6.66 -18.52 2.77
N ARG A 216 7.95 -18.93 2.85
CA ARG A 216 8.62 -19.60 1.74
C ARG A 216 7.98 -20.94 1.39
N SER A 217 7.53 -21.70 2.40
CA SER A 217 6.75 -22.92 2.21
C SER A 217 5.39 -22.61 1.57
N LEU A 218 4.59 -21.74 2.20
CA LEU A 218 3.22 -21.45 1.78
C LEU A 218 3.12 -20.87 0.37
N ARG A 219 4.04 -19.98 -0.04
CA ARG A 219 4.05 -19.41 -1.41
C ARG A 219 4.29 -20.46 -2.50
N ASN A 220 4.80 -21.62 -2.12
CA ASN A 220 5.10 -22.74 -3.02
C ASN A 220 4.35 -24.01 -2.59
N TYR A 221 3.02 -23.93 -2.56
CA TYR A 221 2.08 -25.01 -2.26
C TYR A 221 2.17 -25.58 -0.83
N GLY A 222 2.90 -24.97 0.08
CA GLY A 222 3.17 -25.51 1.42
C GLY A 222 4.25 -26.60 1.41
N SER A 223 5.22 -26.50 0.48
CA SER A 223 6.29 -27.47 0.30
C SER A 223 7.17 -27.61 1.55
N GLY A 224 7.46 -28.87 1.92
CA GLY A 224 8.47 -29.23 2.90
C GLY A 224 9.85 -29.41 2.29
N ASP A 225 10.76 -30.00 3.06
CA ASP A 225 12.15 -30.26 2.65
C ASP A 225 12.30 -31.34 1.58
N ARG A 226 11.30 -32.22 1.43
CA ARG A 226 11.31 -33.30 0.41
C ARG A 226 10.54 -32.87 -0.84
N ALA A 227 11.13 -33.05 -1.99
CA ALA A 227 10.47 -32.82 -3.28
C ALA A 227 9.14 -33.59 -3.38
N TYR A 228 8.07 -32.86 -3.78
CA TYR A 228 6.70 -33.39 -3.92
C TYR A 228 6.01 -33.79 -2.60
N TYR A 229 6.56 -33.38 -1.45
CA TYR A 229 5.89 -33.48 -0.15
C TYR A 229 5.49 -32.09 0.32
N PHE A 230 4.26 -31.95 0.77
CA PHE A 230 3.67 -30.68 1.16
C PHE A 230 3.18 -30.82 2.61
N ASP A 231 3.76 -30.02 3.49
CA ASP A 231 3.50 -30.11 4.94
C ASP A 231 2.36 -29.17 5.36
N HIS A 232 2.01 -28.20 4.50
CA HIS A 232 1.00 -27.16 4.75
C HIS A 232 0.08 -26.98 3.54
N LEU A 233 -1.13 -26.44 3.78
CA LEU A 233 -2.03 -26.01 2.71
C LEU A 233 -1.61 -24.63 2.19
N GLY A 234 -0.70 -24.59 1.25
CA GLY A 234 -0.18 -23.37 0.68
C GLY A 234 -0.90 -22.90 -0.59
N ALA A 235 -0.22 -22.04 -1.34
CA ALA A 235 -0.69 -21.47 -2.58
C ALA A 235 0.41 -21.49 -3.66
N ASN A 236 0.03 -21.36 -4.92
CA ASN A 236 0.95 -20.98 -5.97
C ASN A 236 1.05 -19.44 -6.00
N SER A 237 1.95 -18.88 -5.20
CA SER A 237 2.09 -17.43 -5.03
C SER A 237 3.57 -17.06 -4.97
N ARG A 238 4.28 -17.30 -6.04
CA ARG A 238 5.70 -16.97 -6.19
C ARG A 238 5.85 -15.66 -6.93
N LEU A 239 6.87 -14.89 -6.57
CA LEU A 239 7.31 -13.77 -7.39
C LEU A 239 8.01 -14.30 -8.64
N ASP A 240 7.57 -13.86 -9.81
CA ASP A 240 8.22 -14.24 -11.07
C ASP A 240 9.60 -13.57 -11.18
N PRO A 241 10.66 -14.32 -11.60
CA PRO A 241 12.00 -13.74 -11.79
C PRO A 241 12.02 -12.53 -12.71
N ILE A 242 11.17 -12.50 -13.73
CA ILE A 242 11.08 -11.36 -14.64
C ILE A 242 10.57 -10.11 -13.91
N GLN A 243 9.55 -10.23 -13.05
CA GLN A 243 9.05 -9.11 -12.27
C GLN A 243 10.07 -8.66 -11.20
N ALA A 244 10.74 -9.61 -10.54
CA ALA A 244 11.84 -9.32 -9.63
C ALA A 244 12.94 -8.50 -10.33
N ALA A 245 13.39 -8.90 -11.51
CA ALA A 245 14.38 -8.19 -12.29
C ALA A 245 13.93 -6.76 -12.67
N MET A 246 12.65 -6.58 -13.04
CA MET A 246 12.07 -5.27 -13.33
C MET A 246 12.05 -4.34 -12.10
N ILE A 247 11.66 -4.88 -10.94
CA ILE A 247 11.64 -4.11 -9.69
C ILE A 247 13.05 -3.72 -9.30
N ARG A 248 14.03 -4.62 -9.38
CA ARG A 248 15.45 -4.38 -9.06
C ARG A 248 16.06 -3.23 -9.86
N VAL A 249 15.65 -3.02 -11.09
CA VAL A 249 16.08 -1.85 -11.89
C VAL A 249 15.62 -0.55 -11.25
N LYS A 250 14.42 -0.50 -10.68
CA LYS A 250 13.81 0.72 -10.13
C LYS A 250 14.05 0.91 -8.64
N LEU A 251 14.25 -0.16 -7.89
CA LEU A 251 14.35 -0.15 -6.42
C LEU A 251 15.44 0.80 -5.88
N PRO A 252 16.64 0.92 -6.51
CA PRO A 252 17.67 1.89 -6.11
C PRO A 252 17.22 3.35 -6.19
N HIS A 253 16.24 3.66 -7.04
CA HIS A 253 15.72 5.01 -7.27
C HIS A 253 14.56 5.39 -6.33
N THR A 254 14.18 4.50 -5.39
CA THR A 254 13.00 4.70 -4.52
C THR A 254 13.02 6.05 -3.81
N ASN A 255 14.14 6.43 -3.21
CA ASN A 255 14.25 7.69 -2.47
C ASN A 255 14.13 8.90 -3.39
N GLU A 256 14.80 8.88 -4.54
CA GLU A 256 14.75 9.96 -5.53
C GLU A 256 13.32 10.17 -6.07
N GLU A 257 12.64 9.09 -6.45
CA GLU A 257 11.26 9.15 -6.93
C GLU A 257 10.30 9.67 -5.86
N ASN A 258 10.48 9.25 -4.60
CA ASN A 258 9.69 9.75 -3.48
C ASN A 258 10.00 11.21 -3.15
N ASP A 259 11.27 11.66 -3.28
CA ASP A 259 11.64 13.08 -3.09
C ASP A 259 10.99 13.97 -4.15
N ARG A 260 10.93 13.52 -5.40
CA ARG A 260 10.22 14.22 -6.48
C ARG A 260 8.72 14.34 -6.20
N ARG A 261 8.07 13.29 -5.67
CA ARG A 261 6.66 13.33 -5.25
C ARG A 261 6.44 14.32 -4.10
N ARG A 262 7.35 14.34 -3.11
CA ARG A 262 7.31 15.32 -2.01
C ARG A 262 7.46 16.77 -2.52
N ALA A 263 8.30 17.02 -3.52
CA ALA A 263 8.44 18.33 -4.12
C ALA A 263 7.13 18.81 -4.79
N ILE A 264 6.44 17.94 -5.52
CA ILE A 264 5.14 18.25 -6.12
C ILE A 264 4.10 18.49 -5.02
N ALA A 265 4.05 17.64 -4.01
CA ALA A 265 3.13 17.79 -2.87
C ALA A 265 3.34 19.12 -2.14
N ALA A 266 4.59 19.52 -1.93
CA ALA A 266 4.91 20.80 -1.28
C ALA A 266 4.40 22.02 -2.08
N ILE A 267 4.37 21.96 -3.42
CA ILE A 267 3.78 22.99 -4.27
C ILE A 267 2.25 23.04 -4.02
N TYR A 268 1.58 21.89 -4.03
CA TYR A 268 0.14 21.83 -3.74
C TYR A 268 -0.19 22.36 -2.34
N ASP A 269 0.58 21.96 -1.32
CA ASP A 269 0.42 22.43 0.06
C ASP A 269 0.63 23.95 0.17
N ALA A 270 1.59 24.49 -0.59
CA ALA A 270 1.92 25.92 -0.57
C ALA A 270 0.94 26.80 -1.34
N GLU A 271 0.30 26.28 -2.41
CA GLU A 271 -0.38 27.14 -3.36
C GLU A 271 -1.89 26.92 -3.47
N ILE A 272 -2.41 25.73 -3.13
CA ILE A 272 -3.86 25.53 -3.12
C ILE A 272 -4.47 26.31 -1.94
N ARG A 273 -5.35 27.26 -2.25
CA ARG A 273 -6.02 28.16 -1.29
C ARG A 273 -7.52 28.25 -1.50
N ASN A 274 -8.07 27.30 -2.27
CA ASN A 274 -9.51 27.28 -2.55
C ASN A 274 -10.29 26.93 -1.27
N PRO A 275 -11.27 27.78 -0.83
CA PRO A 275 -12.00 27.55 0.42
C PRO A 275 -12.93 26.31 0.38
N HIS A 276 -13.20 25.77 -0.80
CA HIS A 276 -14.03 24.56 -0.98
C HIS A 276 -13.21 23.27 -1.01
N VAL A 277 -11.87 23.35 -0.93
CA VAL A 277 -10.97 22.20 -1.05
C VAL A 277 -10.09 22.11 0.20
N SER A 278 -10.18 21.00 0.91
CA SER A 278 -9.32 20.75 2.07
C SER A 278 -8.11 19.87 1.65
N LEU A 279 -6.93 20.28 2.08
CA LEU A 279 -5.68 19.57 1.83
C LEU A 279 -5.46 18.46 2.86
N PRO A 280 -4.66 17.42 2.55
CA PRO A 280 -4.24 16.44 3.54
C PRO A 280 -3.48 17.13 4.68
N ALA A 281 -3.66 16.65 5.91
CA ALA A 281 -2.95 17.21 7.05
C ALA A 281 -1.43 17.07 6.86
N PRO A 282 -0.64 18.12 7.19
CA PRO A 282 0.81 17.99 7.25
C PRO A 282 1.21 16.98 8.34
N GLY A 283 2.37 16.40 8.21
CA GLY A 283 2.87 15.42 9.18
C GLY A 283 4.38 15.49 9.31
N PRO A 284 4.92 15.08 10.48
CA PRO A 284 6.38 14.99 10.70
C PRO A 284 7.01 13.83 9.92
N ASP A 285 6.20 12.90 9.42
CA ASP A 285 6.64 11.66 8.81
C ASP A 285 7.09 11.87 7.37
N ARG A 286 7.96 10.96 6.89
CA ARG A 286 8.38 10.95 5.48
C ARG A 286 7.33 10.28 4.60
N HIS A 287 6.19 10.94 4.42
CA HIS A 287 5.15 10.56 3.48
C HIS A 287 5.72 10.43 2.06
N VAL A 288 5.36 9.38 1.34
CA VAL A 288 5.87 9.11 -0.02
C VAL A 288 4.88 9.46 -1.12
N TYR A 289 3.74 10.02 -0.75
CA TYR A 289 2.70 10.51 -1.66
C TYR A 289 2.45 9.58 -2.85
N HIS A 290 2.11 8.32 -2.53
CA HIS A 290 1.57 7.42 -3.55
C HIS A 290 0.37 8.06 -4.23
N GLN A 291 -0.46 8.74 -3.43
CA GLN A 291 -1.51 9.63 -3.89
C GLN A 291 -1.44 10.96 -3.12
N TYR A 292 -1.78 12.06 -3.79
CA TYR A 292 -2.10 13.32 -3.13
C TYR A 292 -3.61 13.52 -3.14
N VAL A 293 -4.23 13.42 -1.98
CA VAL A 293 -5.69 13.32 -1.87
C VAL A 293 -6.23 14.56 -1.16
N VAL A 294 -7.07 15.31 -1.87
CA VAL A 294 -7.83 16.43 -1.33
C VAL A 294 -9.27 16.01 -1.06
N THR A 295 -9.97 16.74 -0.19
CA THR A 295 -11.38 16.52 0.11
C THR A 295 -12.22 17.75 -0.21
N THR A 296 -13.43 17.49 -0.70
CA THR A 296 -14.44 18.53 -0.92
C THR A 296 -15.84 17.91 -0.88
N PRO A 297 -16.82 18.53 -0.22
CA PRO A 297 -18.22 18.08 -0.26
C PRO A 297 -18.83 18.18 -1.67
N TYR A 298 -18.16 18.86 -2.58
CA TYR A 298 -18.58 19.08 -3.96
C TYR A 298 -17.78 18.22 -4.97
N ARG A 299 -17.31 17.04 -4.55
CA ARG A 299 -16.37 16.18 -5.29
C ARG A 299 -16.71 16.04 -6.79
N ASP A 300 -17.95 15.73 -7.13
CA ASP A 300 -18.29 15.42 -8.52
C ASP A 300 -18.28 16.69 -9.40
N ALA A 301 -18.73 17.84 -8.87
CA ALA A 301 -18.61 19.14 -9.53
C ALA A 301 -17.13 19.55 -9.67
N PHE A 302 -16.35 19.40 -8.62
CA PHE A 302 -14.91 19.69 -8.62
C PHE A 302 -14.16 18.85 -9.65
N ARG A 303 -14.39 17.55 -9.68
CA ARG A 303 -13.76 16.65 -10.65
C ARG A 303 -14.17 16.97 -12.11
N ARG A 304 -15.42 17.32 -12.32
CA ARG A 304 -15.89 17.78 -13.64
C ARG A 304 -15.17 19.06 -14.06
N TYR A 305 -15.13 20.05 -13.17
CA TYR A 305 -14.40 21.30 -13.42
C TYR A 305 -12.93 21.06 -13.75
N LEU A 306 -12.24 20.20 -13.01
CA LEU A 306 -10.84 19.85 -13.29
C LEU A 306 -10.67 19.19 -14.66
N LEU A 307 -11.53 18.24 -14.99
CA LEU A 307 -11.51 17.58 -16.30
C LEU A 307 -11.73 18.56 -17.45
N ASP A 308 -12.70 19.49 -17.31
CA ASP A 308 -12.99 20.52 -18.31
C ASP A 308 -11.81 21.49 -18.50
N ASN A 309 -10.93 21.61 -17.47
CA ASN A 309 -9.67 22.36 -17.53
C ASN A 309 -8.44 21.48 -17.82
N GLY A 310 -8.65 20.25 -18.28
CA GLY A 310 -7.60 19.35 -18.75
C GLY A 310 -6.89 18.55 -17.63
N VAL A 311 -7.33 18.61 -16.37
CA VAL A 311 -6.72 17.90 -15.25
C VAL A 311 -7.47 16.58 -14.98
N GLU A 312 -6.82 15.45 -15.23
CA GLU A 312 -7.35 14.13 -14.88
C GLU A 312 -7.25 13.88 -13.37
N THR A 313 -8.28 13.25 -12.81
CA THR A 313 -8.33 12.89 -11.38
C THR A 313 -8.93 11.51 -11.17
N LEU A 314 -8.57 10.85 -10.06
CA LEU A 314 -9.17 9.58 -9.65
C LEU A 314 -9.76 9.67 -8.23
N VAL A 315 -10.48 8.64 -7.82
CA VAL A 315 -11.05 8.50 -6.47
C VAL A 315 -10.53 7.21 -5.83
N HIS A 316 -9.80 7.31 -4.74
CA HIS A 316 -9.24 6.19 -4.00
C HIS A 316 -9.73 6.23 -2.53
N TYR A 317 -10.91 5.62 -2.14
CA TYR A 317 -11.77 4.77 -2.98
C TYR A 317 -13.24 5.20 -2.83
N PRO A 318 -14.09 5.04 -3.87
CA PRO A 318 -15.45 5.60 -3.87
C PRO A 318 -16.46 4.81 -3.02
N CYS A 319 -16.08 3.61 -2.55
CA CYS A 319 -16.93 2.77 -1.74
C CYS A 319 -16.06 2.03 -0.71
N PRO A 320 -16.29 2.24 0.59
CA PRO A 320 -15.52 1.56 1.62
C PRO A 320 -15.86 0.06 1.68
N PRO A 321 -14.92 -0.81 2.12
CA PRO A 321 -15.10 -2.27 2.11
C PRO A 321 -16.37 -2.77 2.78
N HIS A 322 -16.77 -2.20 3.93
CA HIS A 322 -17.97 -2.60 4.67
C HIS A 322 -19.29 -2.24 3.96
N ARG A 323 -19.24 -1.44 2.88
CA ARG A 323 -20.38 -1.08 2.02
C ARG A 323 -20.37 -1.82 0.68
N GLN A 324 -19.41 -2.70 0.45
CA GLN A 324 -19.35 -3.51 -0.77
C GLN A 324 -20.41 -4.63 -0.72
N ASN A 325 -21.03 -4.92 -1.85
CA ASN A 325 -22.12 -5.90 -1.98
C ASN A 325 -21.72 -7.32 -1.50
N CYS A 326 -20.45 -7.69 -1.64
CA CYS A 326 -19.93 -8.99 -1.19
C CYS A 326 -19.68 -9.06 0.33
N TYR A 327 -19.77 -7.94 1.06
CA TYR A 327 -19.53 -7.86 2.51
C TYR A 327 -20.81 -7.53 3.30
N THR A 328 -21.91 -8.20 2.99
CA THR A 328 -23.19 -8.00 3.70
C THR A 328 -23.09 -8.21 5.22
N GLN A 329 -22.16 -9.07 5.65
CA GLN A 329 -21.86 -9.31 7.07
C GLN A 329 -21.22 -8.12 7.78
N LEU A 330 -20.62 -7.18 7.04
CA LEU A 330 -20.04 -5.95 7.59
C LEU A 330 -21.01 -4.74 7.49
N ALA A 331 -22.15 -4.88 6.84
CA ALA A 331 -23.07 -3.78 6.58
C ALA A 331 -23.68 -3.15 7.87
N HIS A 332 -23.62 -3.87 9.01
CA HIS A 332 -24.07 -3.37 10.30
C HIS A 332 -23.11 -2.36 10.94
N PHE A 333 -21.86 -2.30 10.51
CA PHE A 333 -20.91 -1.30 11.01
C PHE A 333 -21.23 0.09 10.45
N SER A 334 -21.17 1.09 11.33
CA SER A 334 -21.28 2.51 10.95
C SER A 334 -19.91 3.16 11.09
N MET A 335 -19.35 3.63 9.97
CA MET A 335 -18.03 4.24 9.86
C MET A 335 -18.17 5.63 9.24
N PRO A 336 -18.70 6.61 10.00
CA PRO A 336 -19.15 7.88 9.44
C PRO A 336 -18.03 8.67 8.76
N VAL A 337 -16.78 8.60 9.24
CA VAL A 337 -15.65 9.29 8.61
C VAL A 337 -15.28 8.60 7.30
N ALA A 338 -15.11 7.27 7.29
CA ALA A 338 -14.78 6.52 6.08
C ALA A 338 -15.87 6.67 5.00
N GLU A 339 -17.15 6.65 5.40
CA GLU A 339 -18.29 6.82 4.50
C GLU A 339 -18.34 8.24 3.89
N ARG A 340 -18.11 9.27 4.71
CA ARG A 340 -18.01 10.65 4.25
C ARG A 340 -16.83 10.84 3.30
N LEU A 341 -15.62 10.37 3.69
CA LEU A 341 -14.43 10.45 2.84
C LEU A 341 -14.65 9.80 1.49
N ALA A 342 -15.30 8.65 1.41
CA ALA A 342 -15.62 7.99 0.14
C ALA A 342 -16.45 8.87 -0.82
N GLY A 343 -17.23 9.81 -0.28
CA GLY A 343 -17.99 10.81 -1.05
C GLY A 343 -17.22 12.08 -1.40
N GLU A 344 -16.15 12.41 -0.66
CA GLU A 344 -15.48 13.72 -0.73
C GLU A 344 -14.08 13.69 -1.36
N ILE A 345 -13.38 12.55 -1.33
CA ILE A 345 -11.97 12.47 -1.76
C ILE A 345 -11.79 12.58 -3.27
N THR A 346 -10.69 13.25 -3.64
CA THR A 346 -10.20 13.35 -5.02
C THR A 346 -8.67 13.27 -5.01
N SER A 347 -8.12 12.34 -5.79
CA SER A 347 -6.67 12.22 -5.97
C SER A 347 -6.21 13.09 -7.13
N LEU A 348 -5.26 13.98 -6.87
CA LEU A 348 -4.63 14.86 -7.85
C LEU A 348 -3.43 14.18 -8.52
N PRO A 349 -3.02 14.59 -9.73
CA PRO A 349 -1.78 14.12 -10.37
C PRO A 349 -0.58 14.37 -9.46
N ILE A 350 0.22 13.33 -9.20
CA ILE A 350 1.38 13.38 -8.29
C ILE A 350 2.57 12.58 -8.83
N SER A 351 2.40 11.86 -9.95
CA SER A 351 3.48 11.06 -10.52
C SER A 351 4.54 11.96 -11.15
N PRO A 352 5.83 11.92 -10.71
CA PRO A 352 6.86 12.78 -11.26
C PRO A 352 7.14 12.57 -12.76
N ALA A 353 6.75 11.43 -13.30
CA ALA A 353 6.85 11.13 -14.72
C ALA A 353 5.75 11.82 -15.55
N CYS A 354 4.65 12.24 -14.92
CA CYS A 354 3.49 12.83 -15.59
C CYS A 354 3.22 14.26 -15.15
N THR A 355 3.74 14.68 -14.00
CA THR A 355 3.51 15.98 -13.37
C THR A 355 4.87 16.59 -13.02
N SER A 356 5.27 17.60 -13.76
CA SER A 356 6.44 18.42 -13.42
C SER A 356 6.10 19.43 -12.30
N PRO A 357 7.08 20.08 -11.66
CA PRO A 357 6.83 21.21 -10.78
C PRO A 357 6.00 22.33 -11.43
N ASP A 358 6.28 22.67 -12.69
CA ASP A 358 5.51 23.68 -13.43
C ASP A 358 4.06 23.24 -13.63
N ASP A 359 3.82 21.97 -13.95
CA ASP A 359 2.47 21.41 -14.03
C ASP A 359 1.74 21.51 -12.68
N ALA A 360 2.44 21.27 -11.56
CA ALA A 360 1.85 21.38 -10.23
C ALA A 360 1.42 22.82 -9.90
N HIS A 361 2.22 23.83 -10.25
CA HIS A 361 1.85 25.25 -10.13
C HIS A 361 0.59 25.58 -10.95
N GLU A 362 0.55 25.11 -12.20
CA GLU A 362 -0.60 25.34 -13.08
C GLU A 362 -1.86 24.65 -12.57
N ILE A 363 -1.76 23.40 -12.10
CA ILE A 363 -2.88 22.65 -11.49
C ILE A 363 -3.39 23.37 -10.24
N ALA A 364 -2.51 23.84 -9.35
CA ALA A 364 -2.89 24.60 -8.16
C ALA A 364 -3.64 25.89 -8.53
N ALA A 365 -3.16 26.60 -9.57
CA ALA A 365 -3.84 27.81 -10.08
C ALA A 365 -5.22 27.50 -10.67
N ILE A 366 -5.40 26.35 -11.35
CA ILE A 366 -6.70 25.87 -11.84
C ILE A 366 -7.62 25.59 -10.63
N ILE A 367 -7.15 24.85 -9.64
CA ILE A 367 -7.93 24.50 -8.44
C ILE A 367 -8.42 25.75 -7.71
N ASN A 368 -7.58 26.78 -7.60
CA ASN A 368 -7.92 28.03 -6.91
C ASN A 368 -9.04 28.83 -7.61
N LYS A 369 -9.33 28.56 -8.87
CA LYS A 369 -10.42 29.19 -9.62
C LYS A 369 -11.75 28.41 -9.56
N PHE A 370 -11.77 27.24 -8.94
CA PHE A 370 -13.01 26.49 -8.76
C PHE A 370 -13.99 27.25 -7.88
N THR A 371 -15.21 27.45 -8.39
CA THR A 371 -16.36 28.05 -7.69
C THR A 371 -17.59 27.16 -7.91
N LEU A 372 -18.59 27.33 -7.03
CA LEU A 372 -19.88 26.62 -7.09
C LEU A 372 -20.83 27.31 -8.06
#